data_c7098afe48817e54d57ace66bb95bc4d
#
_entry.id   c7098afe48817e54d57ace66bb95bc4d
#
_cell.length_a   1.000
_cell.length_b   1.000
_cell.length_c   1.000
_cell.angle_alpha   90.00
_cell.angle_beta   90.00
_cell.angle_gamma   90.00
#
_symmetry.space_group_name_H-M   'P 1'
#
loop_
_entity.id
_entity.type
_entity.pdbx_description
1 polymer ?
#
loop_
_entity_poly.entity_id
_entity_poly.type
_entity_poly.pdbx_seq_one_letter_code
_entity_poly.pdbx_strand_id
1 'polypeptide(L)'
;MAAPEHRTEKYARVSALEELLKDLNSNLAGANENYLKDSDERFTKIFLMGPHRSGSTLFLQWLANTGLAAYPTNLLSRFFGAPLVGAKIQQLLTDPRYNFRNEILDFNSEINFSSDNGKTKGALAPNEFWYFWRRFLPFDELDYLPGPELREKGDLAGLRDELNALANIFEKPFAMKAMILNQNIPELAEQFDKSLFIWIRRDPIFNIQSALEARKRQYGDINTWYSFKIKEYPQLKDLDPLESVAGQIVAINRSVEQGISQLPDHKKLVVQYEDFCRRPKYYYDEITRRVRDQDGLGGAAAPAYAGESSFSNTNIWRLEEYSSKDAAGAYERFQII
;
A
#
# COMPACT_ATOMS: atom_id res chain seq x y z
N MET A 1 2.00 4.30 20.03
CA MET A 1 0.90 3.57 19.39
C MET A 1 0.54 2.38 20.24
N ALA A 2 -0.57 2.39 20.93
CA ALA A 2 -1.11 1.18 21.51
C ALA A 2 -1.67 0.33 20.36
N ALA A 3 -0.98 -0.75 19.99
CA ALA A 3 -1.62 -1.81 19.23
C ALA A 3 -2.77 -2.36 20.10
N PRO A 4 -3.90 -2.82 19.50
CA PRO A 4 -4.90 -3.54 20.27
C PRO A 4 -4.19 -4.66 21.02
N GLU A 5 -4.39 -4.72 22.33
CA GLU A 5 -3.62 -5.55 23.25
C GLU A 5 -3.76 -7.06 23.00
N HIS A 6 -4.70 -7.49 22.17
CA HIS A 6 -5.01 -8.92 21.96
C HIS A 6 -5.06 -9.27 20.47
N ARG A 7 -3.89 -9.47 19.88
CA ARG A 7 -3.83 -10.19 18.59
C ARG A 7 -3.74 -11.69 18.84
N THR A 8 -4.34 -12.47 17.94
CA THR A 8 -4.13 -13.92 17.97
C THR A 8 -2.63 -14.24 17.79
N GLU A 9 -2.16 -15.34 18.36
CA GLU A 9 -0.74 -15.73 18.42
C GLU A 9 -0.02 -15.59 17.06
N LYS A 10 -0.67 -16.02 15.99
CA LYS A 10 -0.15 -15.93 14.61
C LYS A 10 0.16 -14.48 14.15
N TYR A 11 -0.50 -13.49 14.74
CA TYR A 11 -0.38 -12.07 14.37
C TYR A 11 0.24 -11.22 15.48
N ALA A 12 0.65 -11.86 16.58
CA ALA A 12 1.34 -11.20 17.66
C ALA A 12 2.68 -10.60 17.21
N ARG A 13 3.10 -9.52 17.86
CA ARG A 13 4.42 -8.94 17.63
C ARG A 13 5.49 -9.80 18.30
N VAL A 14 6.64 -9.91 17.64
CA VAL A 14 7.82 -10.57 18.18
C VAL A 14 8.75 -9.50 18.74
N SER A 15 8.85 -9.38 20.06
CA SER A 15 9.64 -8.33 20.74
C SER A 15 11.10 -8.31 20.29
N ALA A 16 11.73 -9.48 20.22
CA ALA A 16 13.12 -9.58 19.76
C ALA A 16 13.34 -9.03 18.35
N LEU A 17 12.33 -9.20 17.45
CA LEU A 17 12.40 -8.62 16.12
C LEU A 17 12.26 -7.09 16.18
N GLU A 18 11.34 -6.57 16.98
CA GLU A 18 11.12 -5.11 17.11
C GLU A 18 12.38 -4.42 17.68
N GLU A 19 13.02 -5.03 18.68
CA GLU A 19 14.26 -4.54 19.28
C GLU A 19 15.41 -4.51 18.26
N LEU A 20 15.62 -5.62 17.53
CA LEU A 20 16.64 -5.69 16.49
C LEU A 20 16.40 -4.67 15.36
N LEU A 21 15.15 -4.51 14.94
CA LEU A 21 14.80 -3.53 13.91
C LEU A 21 15.06 -2.10 14.39
N LYS A 22 14.73 -1.79 15.65
CA LYS A 22 14.97 -0.46 16.23
C LYS A 22 16.47 -0.17 16.29
N ASP A 23 17.26 -1.10 16.80
CA ASP A 23 18.72 -0.97 16.89
C ASP A 23 19.34 -0.76 15.50
N LEU A 24 19.06 -1.66 14.56
CA LEU A 24 19.60 -1.60 13.21
C LEU A 24 19.27 -0.27 12.51
N ASN A 25 17.99 0.13 12.51
CA ASN A 25 17.57 1.33 11.80
C ASN A 25 18.11 2.61 12.42
N SER A 26 18.24 2.70 13.76
CA SER A 26 18.84 3.85 14.41
C SER A 26 20.34 4.00 14.09
N ASN A 27 21.07 2.91 14.01
CA ASN A 27 22.50 2.93 13.67
C ASN A 27 22.75 3.23 12.18
N LEU A 28 21.81 2.91 11.28
CA LEU A 28 21.95 3.16 9.84
C LEU A 28 21.42 4.52 9.37
N ALA A 29 20.69 5.26 10.22
CA ALA A 29 20.05 6.52 9.84
C ALA A 29 21.02 7.53 9.23
N GLY A 30 22.19 7.76 9.88
CA GLY A 30 23.22 8.67 9.35
C GLY A 30 23.81 8.23 8.01
N ALA A 31 23.91 6.93 7.76
CA ALA A 31 24.37 6.41 6.46
C ALA A 31 23.29 6.65 5.37
N ASN A 32 22.01 6.60 5.72
CA ASN A 32 20.90 6.85 4.81
C ASN A 32 20.92 8.29 4.24
N GLU A 33 21.25 9.28 5.06
CA GLU A 33 21.34 10.69 4.67
C GLU A 33 22.34 10.94 3.53
N ASN A 34 23.41 10.15 3.44
CA ASN A 34 24.40 10.27 2.37
C ASN A 34 23.82 9.99 0.98
N TYR A 35 22.75 9.18 0.90
CA TYR A 35 22.08 8.85 -0.36
C TYR A 35 20.94 9.81 -0.73
N LEU A 36 20.49 10.67 0.19
CA LEU A 36 19.46 11.69 -0.08
C LEU A 36 19.91 12.76 -1.08
N LYS A 37 21.22 12.89 -1.34
CA LYS A 37 21.76 13.85 -2.32
C LYS A 37 21.26 13.61 -3.75
N ASP A 38 20.73 12.42 -4.06
CA ASP A 38 20.14 12.07 -5.34
C ASP A 38 18.61 11.92 -5.22
N SER A 39 17.95 12.98 -4.78
CA SER A 39 16.49 13.04 -4.57
C SER A 39 15.74 13.83 -5.65
N ASP A 40 16.35 14.12 -6.79
CA ASP A 40 15.67 14.71 -7.93
C ASP A 40 14.52 13.83 -8.41
N GLU A 41 13.40 14.41 -8.80
CA GLU A 41 12.23 13.67 -9.25
C GLU A 41 12.36 13.18 -10.69
N ARG A 42 12.95 11.99 -10.88
CA ARG A 42 13.17 11.39 -12.21
C ARG A 42 12.03 10.46 -12.62
N PHE A 43 11.47 9.69 -11.68
CA PHE A 43 10.52 8.62 -11.95
C PHE A 43 9.18 8.85 -11.25
N THR A 44 8.10 8.36 -11.85
CA THR A 44 6.74 8.44 -11.31
C THR A 44 6.61 7.60 -10.02
N LYS A 45 5.99 8.18 -8.98
CA LYS A 45 5.53 7.45 -7.80
C LYS A 45 4.11 6.95 -8.02
N ILE A 46 3.87 5.66 -7.79
CA ILE A 46 2.58 5.01 -7.98
C ILE A 46 1.99 4.68 -6.61
N PHE A 47 0.91 5.36 -6.24
CA PHE A 47 0.26 5.24 -4.95
C PHE A 47 -1.04 4.44 -5.05
N LEU A 48 -1.11 3.26 -4.41
CA LEU A 48 -2.32 2.47 -4.33
C LEU A 48 -3.20 2.98 -3.18
N MET A 49 -4.41 3.40 -3.51
CA MET A 49 -5.41 3.96 -2.62
C MET A 49 -6.65 3.07 -2.57
N GLY A 50 -7.49 3.28 -1.58
CA GLY A 50 -8.76 2.55 -1.42
C GLY A 50 -8.91 1.87 -0.07
N PRO A 51 -10.05 1.23 0.22
CA PRO A 51 -10.28 0.57 1.48
C PRO A 51 -9.40 -0.68 1.62
N HIS A 52 -9.11 -1.04 2.87
CA HIS A 52 -8.51 -2.34 3.16
C HIS A 52 -9.40 -3.47 2.58
N ARG A 53 -8.80 -4.60 2.22
CA ARG A 53 -9.49 -5.76 1.61
C ARG A 53 -10.09 -5.53 0.22
N SER A 54 -9.75 -4.43 -0.45
CA SER A 54 -10.19 -4.14 -1.83
C SER A 54 -9.43 -4.92 -2.93
N GLY A 55 -8.48 -5.78 -2.58
CA GLY A 55 -7.64 -6.49 -3.56
C GLY A 55 -6.29 -5.82 -3.83
N SER A 56 -5.95 -4.76 -3.10
CA SER A 56 -4.69 -4.01 -3.28
C SER A 56 -3.42 -4.85 -3.12
N THR A 57 -3.44 -5.94 -2.36
CA THR A 57 -2.30 -6.85 -2.23
C THR A 57 -2.06 -7.62 -3.53
N LEU A 58 -3.12 -8.23 -4.10
CA LEU A 58 -3.01 -8.91 -5.39
C LEU A 58 -2.54 -7.95 -6.48
N PHE A 59 -3.10 -6.73 -6.50
CA PHE A 59 -2.72 -5.71 -7.47
C PHE A 59 -1.24 -5.33 -7.37
N LEU A 60 -0.72 -5.11 -6.14
CA LEU A 60 0.70 -4.79 -5.95
C LEU A 60 1.61 -5.97 -6.29
N GLN A 61 1.23 -7.20 -5.95
CA GLN A 61 1.96 -8.41 -6.35
C GLN A 61 2.04 -8.55 -7.88
N TRP A 62 0.91 -8.35 -8.55
CA TRP A 62 0.85 -8.36 -10.00
C TRP A 62 1.72 -7.25 -10.62
N LEU A 63 1.61 -6.01 -10.12
CA LEU A 63 2.41 -4.89 -10.64
C LEU A 63 3.91 -5.14 -10.44
N ALA A 64 4.29 -5.67 -9.28
CA ALA A 64 5.66 -6.09 -8.98
C ALA A 64 6.18 -7.14 -9.97
N ASN A 65 5.35 -8.15 -10.29
CA ASN A 65 5.70 -9.23 -11.22
C ASN A 65 5.87 -8.75 -12.67
N THR A 66 5.21 -7.64 -13.06
CA THR A 66 5.40 -7.06 -14.40
C THR A 66 6.78 -6.43 -14.60
N GLY A 67 7.53 -6.15 -13.55
CA GLY A 67 8.82 -5.46 -13.61
C GLY A 67 8.74 -3.97 -13.97
N LEU A 68 7.53 -3.41 -14.15
CA LEU A 68 7.30 -2.01 -14.52
C LEU A 68 7.77 -1.04 -13.43
N ALA A 69 7.60 -1.38 -12.17
CA ALA A 69 7.93 -0.54 -11.03
C ALA A 69 8.74 -1.29 -9.98
N ALA A 70 9.61 -0.58 -9.28
CA ALA A 70 10.14 -1.01 -8.00
C ALA A 70 9.07 -0.81 -6.91
N TYR A 71 9.24 -1.49 -5.78
CA TYR A 71 8.24 -1.49 -4.69
C TYR A 71 8.91 -1.85 -3.36
N PRO A 72 8.28 -1.52 -2.21
CA PRO A 72 8.75 -2.00 -0.93
C PRO A 72 8.63 -3.52 -0.85
N THR A 73 9.76 -4.20 -0.67
CA THR A 73 9.82 -5.65 -0.44
C THR A 73 9.80 -5.97 1.06
N ASN A 74 9.58 -7.24 1.41
CA ASN A 74 9.74 -7.69 2.80
C ASN A 74 11.18 -7.48 3.29
N LEU A 75 12.19 -7.62 2.42
CA LEU A 75 13.59 -7.32 2.73
C LEU A 75 13.77 -5.82 2.98
N LEU A 76 13.37 -4.96 2.03
CA LEU A 76 13.48 -3.51 2.15
C LEU A 76 12.77 -2.98 3.39
N SER A 77 11.63 -3.56 3.76
CA SER A 77 10.84 -3.13 4.91
C SER A 77 11.57 -3.29 6.26
N ARG A 78 12.62 -4.09 6.33
CA ARG A 78 13.47 -4.22 7.52
C ARG A 78 14.35 -2.98 7.75
N PHE A 79 14.56 -2.20 6.72
CA PHE A 79 15.38 -0.99 6.73
C PHE A 79 14.52 0.29 6.70
N PHE A 80 13.35 0.27 7.33
CA PHE A 80 12.39 1.36 7.26
C PHE A 80 12.94 2.73 7.71
N GLY A 81 13.91 2.76 8.62
CA GLY A 81 14.61 3.97 9.10
C GLY A 81 15.83 4.36 8.25
N ALA A 82 16.27 3.45 7.38
CA ALA A 82 17.39 3.67 6.46
C ALA A 82 17.08 3.01 5.09
N PRO A 83 15.98 3.41 4.42
CA PRO A 83 15.49 2.68 3.26
C PRO A 83 16.43 2.74 2.06
N LEU A 84 17.23 3.81 1.92
CA LEU A 84 18.17 3.95 0.82
C LEU A 84 19.36 2.97 0.98
N VAL A 85 19.85 2.79 2.21
CA VAL A 85 20.81 1.74 2.54
C VAL A 85 20.22 0.36 2.25
N GLY A 86 18.96 0.13 2.70
CA GLY A 86 18.25 -1.13 2.44
C GLY A 86 18.08 -1.42 0.95
N ALA A 87 17.79 -0.39 0.14
CA ALA A 87 17.69 -0.51 -1.31
C ALA A 87 19.02 -0.93 -1.95
N LYS A 88 20.13 -0.34 -1.51
CA LYS A 88 21.49 -0.74 -1.97
C LYS A 88 21.83 -2.16 -1.57
N ILE A 89 21.49 -2.58 -0.37
CA ILE A 89 21.66 -3.97 0.07
C ILE A 89 20.80 -4.90 -0.79
N GLN A 90 19.53 -4.54 -1.04
CA GLN A 90 18.68 -5.33 -1.90
C GLN A 90 19.26 -5.46 -3.31
N GLN A 91 19.73 -4.37 -3.94
CA GLN A 91 20.39 -4.42 -5.24
C GLN A 91 21.58 -5.36 -5.23
N LEU A 92 22.47 -5.23 -4.23
CA LEU A 92 23.65 -6.09 -4.10
C LEU A 92 23.29 -7.59 -4.07
N LEU A 93 22.18 -7.93 -3.41
CA LEU A 93 21.76 -9.32 -3.22
C LEU A 93 20.91 -9.89 -4.36
N THR A 94 20.23 -9.03 -5.13
CA THR A 94 19.17 -9.50 -6.05
C THR A 94 19.33 -9.05 -7.49
N ASP A 95 20.13 -8.02 -7.75
CA ASP A 95 20.33 -7.52 -9.12
C ASP A 95 21.40 -8.36 -9.83
N PRO A 96 21.08 -9.00 -10.97
CA PRO A 96 22.05 -9.81 -11.71
C PRO A 96 23.34 -9.07 -12.10
N ARG A 97 23.29 -7.75 -12.23
CA ARG A 97 24.47 -6.92 -12.53
C ARG A 97 25.56 -7.01 -11.44
N TYR A 98 25.16 -7.31 -10.19
CA TYR A 98 26.05 -7.39 -9.03
C TYR A 98 26.27 -8.80 -8.50
N ASN A 99 25.55 -9.80 -9.06
CA ASN A 99 25.65 -11.19 -8.64
C ASN A 99 26.82 -11.88 -9.37
N PHE A 100 28.03 -11.65 -8.87
CA PHE A 100 29.24 -12.21 -9.47
C PHE A 100 29.24 -13.74 -9.34
N ARG A 101 29.35 -14.45 -10.48
CA ARG A 101 29.38 -15.94 -10.58
C ARG A 101 28.18 -16.65 -9.93
N ASN A 102 27.04 -15.98 -9.72
CA ASN A 102 25.89 -16.55 -9.03
C ASN A 102 26.21 -17.04 -7.60
N GLU A 103 27.06 -16.32 -6.87
CA GLU A 103 27.44 -16.68 -5.50
C GLU A 103 26.26 -16.60 -4.51
N ILE A 104 25.25 -15.79 -4.83
CA ILE A 104 24.02 -15.63 -4.01
C ILE A 104 22.83 -16.06 -4.86
N LEU A 105 22.47 -17.36 -4.78
CA LEU A 105 21.40 -17.94 -5.60
C LEU A 105 19.98 -17.81 -5.00
N ASP A 106 19.90 -17.74 -3.67
CA ASP A 106 18.63 -17.96 -2.94
C ASP A 106 17.67 -16.76 -2.94
N PHE A 107 18.09 -15.60 -3.46
CA PHE A 107 17.27 -14.40 -3.54
C PHE A 107 16.49 -14.26 -4.86
N ASN A 108 16.65 -15.19 -5.80
CA ASN A 108 15.84 -15.26 -7.02
C ASN A 108 14.46 -15.87 -6.71
N SER A 109 13.65 -15.18 -5.92
CA SER A 109 12.33 -15.68 -5.58
C SER A 109 11.28 -15.19 -6.58
N GLU A 110 10.56 -16.12 -7.20
CA GLU A 110 9.33 -15.82 -7.89
C GLU A 110 8.32 -15.20 -6.90
N ILE A 111 7.63 -14.15 -7.34
CA ILE A 111 6.56 -13.56 -6.55
C ILE A 111 5.38 -14.52 -6.54
N ASN A 112 5.15 -15.16 -5.40
CA ASN A 112 3.99 -16.01 -5.22
C ASN A 112 2.76 -15.13 -4.95
N PHE A 113 1.70 -15.29 -5.74
CA PHE A 113 0.43 -14.58 -5.57
C PHE A 113 -0.39 -14.99 -4.34
N SER A 114 0.18 -15.80 -3.45
CA SER A 114 -0.45 -16.13 -2.18
C SER A 114 -0.20 -15.03 -1.15
N SER A 115 -1.25 -14.62 -0.45
CA SER A 115 -1.13 -13.74 0.71
C SER A 115 -2.09 -14.16 1.81
N ASP A 116 -1.64 -14.08 3.06
CA ASP A 116 -2.47 -14.29 4.23
C ASP A 116 -2.86 -12.92 4.80
N ASN A 117 -4.08 -12.45 4.46
CA ASN A 117 -4.63 -11.16 4.88
C ASN A 117 -3.74 -9.94 4.55
N GLY A 118 -3.12 -9.94 3.37
CA GLY A 118 -2.21 -8.89 2.95
C GLY A 118 -0.75 -9.13 3.35
N LYS A 119 -0.45 -10.14 4.17
CA LYS A 119 0.92 -10.55 4.47
C LYS A 119 1.43 -11.49 3.37
N THR A 120 2.49 -11.09 2.72
CA THR A 120 3.16 -11.83 1.66
C THR A 120 4.32 -12.63 2.22
N LYS A 121 4.74 -13.69 1.53
CA LYS A 121 5.90 -14.52 1.90
C LYS A 121 7.00 -14.40 0.86
N GLY A 122 8.24 -14.39 1.31
CA GLY A 122 9.43 -14.26 0.49
C GLY A 122 10.13 -12.91 0.68
N ALA A 123 11.45 -12.89 0.53
CA ALA A 123 12.26 -11.68 0.73
C ALA A 123 11.84 -10.54 -0.20
N LEU A 124 11.56 -10.87 -1.47
CA LEU A 124 11.19 -9.90 -2.51
C LEU A 124 9.67 -9.70 -2.67
N ALA A 125 8.85 -10.39 -1.87
CA ALA A 125 7.41 -10.18 -1.93
C ALA A 125 7.02 -8.77 -1.44
N PRO A 126 6.02 -8.11 -2.06
CA PRO A 126 5.62 -6.75 -1.72
C PRO A 126 5.18 -6.60 -0.27
N ASN A 127 5.55 -5.49 0.36
CA ASN A 127 5.25 -5.12 1.75
C ASN A 127 4.45 -3.81 1.81
N GLU A 128 3.67 -3.61 2.86
CA GLU A 128 2.90 -2.37 3.06
C GLU A 128 3.74 -1.21 3.59
N PHE A 129 4.94 -1.48 4.05
CA PHE A 129 5.94 -0.50 4.49
C PHE A 129 5.46 0.46 5.61
N TRP A 130 4.67 -0.07 6.54
CA TRP A 130 4.01 0.69 7.61
C TRP A 130 4.93 1.55 8.45
N TYR A 131 6.07 1.00 8.90
CA TYR A 131 7.02 1.73 9.72
C TYR A 131 7.68 2.89 8.95
N PHE A 132 7.83 2.75 7.63
CA PHE A 132 8.33 3.83 6.77
C PHE A 132 7.39 5.02 6.80
N TRP A 133 6.11 4.85 6.49
CA TRP A 133 5.11 5.90 6.50
C TRP A 133 5.03 6.65 7.84
N ARG A 134 5.11 5.92 8.93
CA ARG A 134 4.97 6.45 10.28
C ARG A 134 6.12 7.35 10.73
N ARG A 135 7.23 7.36 10.04
CA ARG A 135 8.34 8.29 10.30
C ARG A 135 7.99 9.73 9.94
N PHE A 136 7.15 9.92 8.93
CA PHE A 136 6.81 11.21 8.35
C PHE A 136 5.45 11.74 8.80
N LEU A 137 4.59 10.87 9.32
CA LEU A 137 3.21 11.17 9.64
C LEU A 137 3.02 11.22 11.16
N PRO A 138 2.80 12.42 11.75
CA PRO A 138 2.65 12.60 13.19
C PRO A 138 1.23 12.25 13.66
N PHE A 139 0.72 11.10 13.22
CA PHE A 139 -0.59 10.59 13.62
C PHE A 139 -0.54 10.06 15.04
N ASP A 140 -1.55 10.38 15.84
CA ASP A 140 -1.69 9.97 17.24
C ASP A 140 -2.82 8.94 17.41
N GLU A 141 -3.96 9.32 17.96
CA GLU A 141 -5.09 8.42 18.18
C GLU A 141 -5.73 8.00 16.84
N LEU A 142 -5.86 8.94 15.91
CA LEU A 142 -6.36 8.69 14.55
C LEU A 142 -5.20 8.60 13.55
N ASP A 143 -5.40 7.81 12.51
CA ASP A 143 -4.52 7.77 11.34
C ASP A 143 -4.94 8.86 10.32
N TYR A 144 -5.15 10.07 10.83
CA TYR A 144 -5.62 11.22 10.07
C TYR A 144 -5.23 12.52 10.77
N LEU A 145 -4.89 13.54 9.97
CA LEU A 145 -4.83 14.93 10.36
C LEU A 145 -5.55 15.78 9.29
N PRO A 146 -6.19 16.91 9.68
CA PRO A 146 -6.63 17.90 8.70
C PRO A 146 -5.49 18.35 7.80
N GLY A 147 -5.78 18.61 6.51
CA GLY A 147 -4.75 18.94 5.52
C GLY A 147 -3.77 20.05 5.95
N PRO A 148 -4.23 21.21 6.46
CA PRO A 148 -3.34 22.25 6.94
C PRO A 148 -2.40 21.78 8.08
N GLU A 149 -2.94 20.99 9.00
CA GLU A 149 -2.18 20.46 10.13
C GLU A 149 -1.15 19.41 9.68
N LEU A 150 -1.51 18.56 8.70
CA LEU A 150 -0.57 17.61 8.13
C LEU A 150 0.58 18.31 7.39
N ARG A 151 0.32 19.41 6.68
CA ARG A 151 1.36 20.22 6.02
C ARG A 151 2.30 20.88 7.02
N GLU A 152 1.78 21.29 8.18
CA GLU A 152 2.55 21.94 9.22
C GLU A 152 3.40 20.96 10.04
N LYS A 153 2.81 19.83 10.44
CA LYS A 153 3.41 18.90 11.40
C LYS A 153 4.10 17.70 10.76
N GLY A 154 3.69 17.33 9.52
CA GLY A 154 4.23 16.18 8.80
C GLY A 154 5.55 16.51 8.12
N ASP A 155 6.46 15.54 8.09
CA ASP A 155 7.67 15.65 7.28
C ASP A 155 7.43 15.17 5.85
N LEU A 156 6.55 15.90 5.13
CA LEU A 156 6.20 15.55 3.75
C LEU A 156 7.36 15.78 2.77
N ALA A 157 8.25 16.72 3.06
CA ALA A 157 9.45 16.96 2.27
C ALA A 157 10.44 15.79 2.38
N GLY A 158 10.72 15.33 3.60
CA GLY A 158 11.55 14.14 3.82
C GLY A 158 10.97 12.88 3.17
N LEU A 159 9.64 12.71 3.25
CA LEU A 159 8.92 11.63 2.55
C LEU A 159 9.16 11.68 1.03
N ARG A 160 8.99 12.86 0.43
CA ARG A 160 9.22 13.09 -1.01
C ARG A 160 10.65 12.74 -1.39
N ASP A 161 11.62 13.27 -0.66
CA ASP A 161 13.04 13.13 -0.98
C ASP A 161 13.49 11.66 -0.86
N GLU A 162 13.05 10.93 0.16
CA GLU A 162 13.35 9.50 0.28
C GLU A 162 12.65 8.66 -0.81
N LEU A 163 11.42 8.96 -1.20
CA LEU A 163 10.73 8.24 -2.27
C LEU A 163 11.35 8.53 -3.65
N ASN A 164 11.81 9.75 -3.89
CA ASN A 164 12.55 10.09 -5.10
C ASN A 164 13.88 9.34 -5.15
N ALA A 165 14.66 9.35 -4.06
CA ALA A 165 15.93 8.65 -3.98
C ALA A 165 15.76 7.12 -4.12
N LEU A 166 14.71 6.52 -3.55
CA LEU A 166 14.38 5.12 -3.74
C LEU A 166 14.11 4.79 -5.22
N ALA A 167 13.28 5.60 -5.89
CA ALA A 167 12.99 5.43 -7.32
C ALA A 167 14.27 5.55 -8.16
N ASN A 168 15.14 6.51 -7.83
CA ASN A 168 16.43 6.71 -8.51
C ASN A 168 17.40 5.55 -8.30
N ILE A 169 17.48 5.00 -7.07
CA ILE A 169 18.31 3.82 -6.78
C ILE A 169 17.88 2.61 -7.61
N PHE A 170 16.56 2.37 -7.72
CA PHE A 170 16.03 1.27 -8.52
C PHE A 170 15.94 1.57 -10.03
N GLU A 171 16.17 2.81 -10.44
CA GLU A 171 16.08 3.26 -11.84
C GLU A 171 14.72 2.94 -12.49
N LYS A 172 13.63 3.06 -11.70
CA LYS A 172 12.26 2.71 -12.09
C LYS A 172 11.22 3.54 -11.36
N PRO A 173 9.99 3.66 -11.88
CA PRO A 173 8.84 4.08 -11.09
C PRO A 173 8.77 3.31 -9.77
N PHE A 174 8.29 3.94 -8.71
CA PHE A 174 8.20 3.31 -7.39
C PHE A 174 6.75 3.19 -6.95
N ALA A 175 6.25 1.96 -6.82
CA ALA A 175 4.87 1.66 -6.49
C ALA A 175 4.72 1.19 -5.04
N MET A 176 3.75 1.75 -4.31
CA MET A 176 3.48 1.35 -2.94
C MET A 176 2.03 1.58 -2.52
N LYS A 177 1.61 0.90 -1.46
CA LYS A 177 0.32 1.19 -0.83
C LYS A 177 0.43 2.47 0.00
N ALA A 178 -0.39 3.47 -0.34
CA ALA A 178 -0.47 4.75 0.37
C ALA A 178 -1.82 4.89 1.13
N MET A 179 -2.43 3.77 1.48
CA MET A 179 -3.78 3.72 2.07
C MET A 179 -3.89 4.45 3.41
N ILE A 180 -2.78 4.64 4.11
CA ILE A 180 -2.71 5.44 5.34
C ILE A 180 -3.05 6.93 5.07
N LEU A 181 -2.88 7.39 3.83
CA LEU A 181 -3.19 8.75 3.37
C LEU A 181 -4.45 8.81 2.48
N ASN A 182 -5.35 7.82 2.56
CA ASN A 182 -6.62 7.84 1.84
C ASN A 182 -7.43 9.13 2.06
N GLN A 183 -7.31 9.74 3.24
CA GLN A 183 -8.01 10.97 3.61
C GLN A 183 -7.17 12.24 3.40
N ASN A 184 -5.93 12.09 2.90
CA ASN A 184 -4.98 13.19 2.67
C ASN A 184 -4.33 13.10 1.27
N ILE A 185 -5.08 12.69 0.26
CA ILE A 185 -4.59 12.58 -1.12
C ILE A 185 -4.08 13.92 -1.67
N PRO A 186 -4.77 15.06 -1.48
CA PRO A 186 -4.27 16.34 -1.96
C PRO A 186 -2.88 16.68 -1.39
N GLU A 187 -2.67 16.50 -0.08
CA GLU A 187 -1.42 16.78 0.61
C GLU A 187 -0.26 15.91 0.08
N LEU A 188 -0.55 14.63 -0.21
CA LEU A 188 0.43 13.74 -0.82
C LEU A 188 0.70 14.13 -2.28
N ALA A 189 -0.33 14.47 -3.04
CA ALA A 189 -0.21 14.83 -4.45
C ALA A 189 0.59 16.12 -4.68
N GLU A 190 0.52 17.06 -3.76
CA GLU A 190 1.29 18.30 -3.78
C GLU A 190 2.81 18.09 -3.69
N GLN A 191 3.25 16.92 -3.19
CA GLN A 191 4.67 16.62 -3.03
C GLN A 191 5.35 16.17 -4.32
N PHE A 192 4.58 15.77 -5.35
CA PHE A 192 5.14 15.12 -6.54
C PHE A 192 4.58 15.69 -7.84
N ASP A 193 5.47 16.14 -8.71
CA ASP A 193 5.11 16.48 -10.08
C ASP A 193 4.79 15.22 -10.89
N LYS A 194 5.50 14.10 -10.61
CA LYS A 194 5.32 12.80 -11.26
C LYS A 194 4.69 11.81 -10.29
N SER A 195 3.37 11.68 -10.32
CA SER A 195 2.65 10.74 -9.46
C SER A 195 1.43 10.15 -10.14
N LEU A 196 1.11 8.90 -9.80
CA LEU A 196 -0.09 8.20 -10.26
C LEU A 196 -0.84 7.60 -9.07
N PHE A 197 -2.03 8.08 -8.81
CA PHE A 197 -2.92 7.59 -7.77
C PHE A 197 -3.87 6.54 -8.35
N ILE A 198 -3.78 5.31 -7.87
CA ILE A 198 -4.59 4.18 -8.33
C ILE A 198 -5.60 3.83 -7.24
N TRP A 199 -6.86 4.15 -7.47
CA TRP A 199 -7.94 3.80 -6.56
C TRP A 199 -8.46 2.40 -6.87
N ILE A 200 -8.23 1.45 -5.97
CA ILE A 200 -8.69 0.08 -6.10
C ILE A 200 -10.03 -0.06 -5.37
N ARG A 201 -11.08 -0.27 -6.15
CA ARG A 201 -12.45 -0.52 -5.70
C ARG A 201 -12.75 -2.00 -5.80
N ARG A 202 -13.58 -2.47 -4.91
CA ARG A 202 -14.16 -3.82 -4.93
C ARG A 202 -15.65 -3.73 -4.67
N ASP A 203 -16.43 -4.69 -5.15
CA ASP A 203 -17.82 -4.84 -4.76
C ASP A 203 -17.93 -4.71 -3.22
N PRO A 204 -18.70 -3.73 -2.71
CA PRO A 204 -18.72 -3.38 -1.29
C PRO A 204 -19.16 -4.53 -0.39
N ILE A 205 -20.06 -5.39 -0.84
CA ILE A 205 -20.55 -6.54 -0.07
C ILE A 205 -19.39 -7.49 0.25
N PHE A 206 -18.57 -7.82 -0.73
CA PHE A 206 -17.41 -8.69 -0.54
C PHE A 206 -16.24 -8.01 0.13
N ASN A 207 -16.14 -6.69 0.00
CA ASN A 207 -15.18 -5.91 0.77
C ASN A 207 -15.52 -5.94 2.27
N ILE A 208 -16.79 -5.73 2.63
CA ILE A 208 -17.32 -5.83 4.00
C ILE A 208 -17.08 -7.23 4.56
N GLN A 209 -17.52 -8.29 3.85
CA GLN A 209 -17.26 -9.66 4.26
C GLN A 209 -15.78 -9.90 4.60
N SER A 210 -14.89 -9.53 3.68
CA SER A 210 -13.44 -9.76 3.86
C SER A 210 -12.85 -8.96 5.02
N ALA A 211 -13.41 -7.80 5.35
CA ALA A 211 -12.99 -6.99 6.51
C ALA A 211 -13.46 -7.62 7.83
N LEU A 212 -14.69 -8.10 7.90
CA LEU A 212 -15.23 -8.82 9.07
C LEU A 212 -14.44 -10.13 9.32
N GLU A 213 -14.17 -10.91 8.26
CA GLU A 213 -13.31 -12.09 8.35
C GLU A 213 -11.89 -11.74 8.84
N ALA A 214 -11.35 -10.58 8.47
CA ALA A 214 -10.03 -10.15 8.93
C ALA A 214 -10.03 -9.78 10.42
N ARG A 215 -11.11 -9.16 10.94
CA ARG A 215 -11.29 -8.92 12.39
C ARG A 215 -11.22 -10.23 13.17
N LYS A 216 -12.04 -11.22 12.79
CA LYS A 216 -12.04 -12.54 13.43
C LYS A 216 -10.68 -13.22 13.42
N ARG A 217 -10.01 -13.24 12.28
CA ARG A 217 -8.72 -13.93 12.15
C ARG A 217 -7.59 -13.25 12.91
N GLN A 218 -7.54 -11.91 12.91
CA GLN A 218 -6.43 -11.19 13.54
C GLN A 218 -6.59 -11.00 15.05
N TYR A 219 -7.84 -10.82 15.50
CA TYR A 219 -8.13 -10.50 16.90
C TYR A 219 -8.92 -11.58 17.63
N GLY A 220 -9.47 -12.56 16.91
CA GLY A 220 -10.42 -13.54 17.48
C GLY A 220 -11.79 -12.92 17.79
N ASP A 221 -12.00 -11.65 17.49
CA ASP A 221 -13.19 -10.89 17.83
C ASP A 221 -13.62 -10.00 16.64
N ILE A 222 -14.86 -10.12 16.23
CA ILE A 222 -15.46 -9.36 15.13
C ILE A 222 -15.71 -7.89 15.51
N ASN A 223 -15.83 -7.57 16.81
CA ASN A 223 -16.08 -6.22 17.30
C ASN A 223 -14.82 -5.34 17.28
N THR A 224 -13.64 -5.96 17.32
CA THR A 224 -12.38 -5.21 17.36
C THR A 224 -12.14 -4.48 16.04
N TRP A 225 -11.88 -3.17 16.12
CA TRP A 225 -11.59 -2.35 14.94
C TRP A 225 -10.35 -2.86 14.18
N TYR A 226 -10.46 -2.94 12.87
CA TYR A 226 -9.38 -3.41 11.99
C TYR A 226 -8.91 -2.31 11.04
N SER A 227 -7.58 -2.21 10.87
CA SER A 227 -6.92 -1.28 9.94
C SER A 227 -6.92 0.18 10.45
N PHE A 228 -6.89 1.16 9.55
CA PHE A 228 -6.74 2.59 9.89
C PHE A 228 -7.86 3.11 10.78
N LYS A 229 -7.51 3.91 11.76
CA LYS A 229 -8.44 4.73 12.52
C LYS A 229 -8.67 6.05 11.77
N ILE A 230 -9.58 6.01 10.81
CA ILE A 230 -9.99 7.15 10.00
C ILE A 230 -10.67 8.25 10.84
N LYS A 231 -10.89 9.45 10.28
CA LYS A 231 -11.52 10.57 11.01
C LYS A 231 -12.92 10.22 11.56
N GLU A 232 -13.64 9.30 10.90
CA GLU A 232 -14.95 8.80 11.31
C GLU A 232 -14.88 7.69 12.38
N TYR A 233 -13.68 7.25 12.78
CA TYR A 233 -13.49 6.19 13.78
C TYR A 233 -14.30 6.42 15.08
N PRO A 234 -14.33 7.64 15.69
CA PRO A 234 -15.06 7.86 16.92
C PRO A 234 -16.57 7.57 16.82
N GLN A 235 -17.16 7.83 15.65
CA GLN A 235 -18.59 7.61 15.39
C GLN A 235 -18.93 6.16 15.02
N LEU A 236 -17.94 5.42 14.48
CA LEU A 236 -18.15 4.08 13.92
C LEU A 236 -17.73 2.94 14.86
N LYS A 237 -16.81 3.19 15.79
CA LYS A 237 -16.14 2.14 16.57
C LYS A 237 -17.07 1.32 17.46
N ASP A 238 -18.13 1.95 17.98
CA ASP A 238 -19.06 1.36 18.95
C ASP A 238 -20.38 0.87 18.29
N LEU A 239 -20.49 0.92 16.95
CA LEU A 239 -21.61 0.38 16.21
C LEU A 239 -21.53 -1.15 16.12
N ASP A 240 -22.65 -1.78 15.71
CA ASP A 240 -22.64 -3.19 15.30
C ASP A 240 -21.50 -3.45 14.31
N PRO A 241 -20.79 -4.59 14.38
CA PRO A 241 -19.64 -4.87 13.53
C PRO A 241 -19.90 -4.68 12.04
N LEU A 242 -21.09 -5.05 11.55
CA LEU A 242 -21.45 -4.87 10.14
C LEU A 242 -21.56 -3.39 9.78
N GLU A 243 -22.26 -2.60 10.61
CA GLU A 243 -22.42 -1.14 10.45
C GLU A 243 -21.06 -0.44 10.52
N SER A 244 -20.25 -0.80 11.52
CA SER A 244 -18.90 -0.26 11.72
C SER A 244 -18.01 -0.46 10.49
N VAL A 245 -18.01 -1.66 9.90
CA VAL A 245 -17.23 -1.95 8.70
C VAL A 245 -17.80 -1.29 7.47
N ALA A 246 -19.12 -1.31 7.29
CA ALA A 246 -19.78 -0.66 6.16
C ALA A 246 -19.50 0.85 6.16
N GLY A 247 -19.65 1.52 7.31
CA GLY A 247 -19.33 2.93 7.48
C GLY A 247 -17.86 3.25 7.19
N GLN A 248 -16.92 2.40 7.67
CA GLN A 248 -15.50 2.56 7.40
C GLN A 248 -15.19 2.47 5.90
N ILE A 249 -15.77 1.50 5.18
CA ILE A 249 -15.53 1.31 3.73
C ILE A 249 -16.13 2.48 2.94
N VAL A 250 -17.35 2.92 3.28
CA VAL A 250 -17.99 4.08 2.62
C VAL A 250 -17.16 5.35 2.84
N ALA A 251 -16.76 5.63 4.08
CA ALA A 251 -15.98 6.83 4.41
C ALA A 251 -14.64 6.86 3.65
N ILE A 252 -13.93 5.73 3.60
CA ILE A 252 -12.67 5.64 2.84
C ILE A 252 -12.91 5.84 1.34
N ASN A 253 -13.89 5.14 0.74
CA ASN A 253 -14.18 5.29 -0.68
C ASN A 253 -14.55 6.73 -1.04
N ARG A 254 -15.39 7.39 -0.23
CA ARG A 254 -15.78 8.79 -0.39
C ARG A 254 -14.57 9.72 -0.33
N SER A 255 -13.68 9.52 0.65
CA SER A 255 -12.47 10.35 0.79
C SER A 255 -11.51 10.17 -0.39
N VAL A 256 -11.31 8.93 -0.85
CA VAL A 256 -10.47 8.67 -2.01
C VAL A 256 -11.09 9.26 -3.28
N GLU A 257 -12.39 9.11 -3.50
CA GLU A 257 -13.09 9.68 -4.64
C GLU A 257 -12.95 11.21 -4.67
N GLN A 258 -13.17 11.87 -3.53
CA GLN A 258 -13.01 13.31 -3.40
C GLN A 258 -11.56 13.75 -3.66
N GLY A 259 -10.58 13.04 -3.11
CA GLY A 259 -9.16 13.37 -3.28
C GLY A 259 -8.70 13.22 -4.73
N ILE A 260 -9.01 12.09 -5.38
CA ILE A 260 -8.58 11.87 -6.77
C ILE A 260 -9.37 12.69 -7.79
N SER A 261 -10.60 13.11 -7.48
CA SER A 261 -11.40 13.95 -8.40
C SER A 261 -10.72 15.28 -8.71
N GLN A 262 -9.92 15.78 -7.77
CA GLN A 262 -9.15 17.02 -7.91
C GLN A 262 -7.88 16.88 -8.76
N LEU A 263 -7.46 15.64 -9.05
CA LEU A 263 -6.25 15.37 -9.81
C LEU A 263 -6.51 15.35 -11.32
N PRO A 264 -5.53 15.77 -12.14
CA PRO A 264 -5.63 15.65 -13.59
C PRO A 264 -5.66 14.17 -14.03
N ASP A 265 -6.21 13.88 -15.20
CA ASP A 265 -6.47 12.51 -15.67
C ASP A 265 -5.21 11.64 -15.79
N HIS A 266 -4.07 12.23 -16.13
CA HIS A 266 -2.81 11.50 -16.21
C HIS A 266 -2.25 11.09 -14.85
N LYS A 267 -2.72 11.71 -13.73
CA LYS A 267 -2.31 11.39 -12.36
C LYS A 267 -3.28 10.45 -11.62
N LYS A 268 -4.35 9.98 -12.25
CA LYS A 268 -5.34 9.11 -11.60
C LYS A 268 -5.74 7.92 -12.46
N LEU A 269 -6.08 6.82 -11.79
CA LEU A 269 -6.64 5.61 -12.40
C LEU A 269 -7.59 4.93 -11.41
N VAL A 270 -8.80 4.63 -11.84
CA VAL A 270 -9.75 3.83 -11.06
C VAL A 270 -9.69 2.39 -11.54
N VAL A 271 -9.50 1.46 -10.61
CA VAL A 271 -9.43 0.02 -10.85
C VAL A 271 -10.56 -0.66 -10.13
N GLN A 272 -11.49 -1.27 -10.88
CA GLN A 272 -12.47 -2.19 -10.30
C GLN A 272 -11.83 -3.57 -10.18
N TYR A 273 -11.74 -4.11 -8.97
CA TYR A 273 -11.06 -5.37 -8.65
C TYR A 273 -11.54 -6.54 -9.55
N GLU A 274 -12.84 -6.65 -9.72
CA GLU A 274 -13.46 -7.72 -10.52
C GLU A 274 -13.10 -7.61 -11.99
N ASP A 275 -12.95 -6.39 -12.50
CA ASP A 275 -12.53 -6.14 -13.86
C ASP A 275 -11.04 -6.36 -14.03
N PHE A 276 -10.24 -5.92 -13.05
CA PHE A 276 -8.81 -6.22 -13.01
C PHE A 276 -8.54 -7.73 -13.05
N CYS A 277 -9.29 -8.52 -12.28
CA CYS A 277 -9.16 -9.98 -12.31
C CYS A 277 -9.39 -10.57 -13.71
N ARG A 278 -10.27 -9.98 -14.51
CA ARG A 278 -10.57 -10.47 -15.87
C ARG A 278 -9.58 -10.04 -16.94
N ARG A 279 -9.02 -8.83 -16.82
CA ARG A 279 -8.19 -8.21 -17.85
C ARG A 279 -7.01 -7.39 -17.29
N PRO A 280 -6.09 -8.01 -16.56
CA PRO A 280 -4.96 -7.31 -15.95
C PRO A 280 -4.09 -6.58 -16.97
N LYS A 281 -3.93 -7.14 -18.20
CA LYS A 281 -3.16 -6.49 -19.25
C LYS A 281 -3.69 -5.09 -19.61
N TYR A 282 -5.00 -4.88 -19.62
CA TYR A 282 -5.58 -3.57 -19.87
C TYR A 282 -5.08 -2.54 -18.86
N TYR A 283 -5.04 -2.90 -17.58
CA TYR A 283 -4.53 -2.01 -16.54
C TYR A 283 -3.02 -1.79 -16.63
N TYR A 284 -2.27 -2.79 -17.09
CA TYR A 284 -0.85 -2.61 -17.39
C TYR A 284 -0.63 -1.54 -18.47
N ASP A 285 -1.37 -1.61 -19.56
CA ASP A 285 -1.28 -0.67 -20.66
C ASP A 285 -1.66 0.76 -20.19
N GLU A 286 -2.71 0.89 -19.37
CA GLU A 286 -3.16 2.17 -18.81
C GLU A 286 -2.14 2.79 -17.84
N ILE A 287 -1.51 1.99 -16.99
CA ILE A 287 -0.45 2.45 -16.08
C ILE A 287 0.77 2.86 -16.89
N THR A 288 1.22 2.01 -17.81
CA THR A 288 2.39 2.27 -18.64
C THR A 288 2.24 3.56 -19.44
N ARG A 289 1.06 3.80 -20.01
CA ARG A 289 0.77 5.04 -20.75
C ARG A 289 0.92 6.26 -19.83
N ARG A 290 0.28 6.27 -18.64
CA ARG A 290 0.33 7.40 -17.70
C ARG A 290 1.73 7.65 -17.14
N VAL A 291 2.48 6.61 -16.86
CA VAL A 291 3.88 6.71 -16.42
C VAL A 291 4.74 7.32 -17.52
N ARG A 292 4.59 6.84 -18.76
CA ARG A 292 5.34 7.38 -19.92
C ARG A 292 5.01 8.85 -20.17
N ASP A 293 3.75 9.24 -20.05
CA ASP A 293 3.31 10.63 -20.23
C ASP A 293 3.97 11.56 -19.20
N GLN A 294 4.34 11.05 -18.02
CA GLN A 294 4.97 11.83 -16.95
C GLN A 294 6.51 11.75 -16.96
N ASP A 295 7.08 10.57 -17.21
CA ASP A 295 8.54 10.37 -17.18
C ASP A 295 9.22 10.84 -18.48
N GLY A 296 8.44 11.05 -19.55
CA GLY A 296 8.94 11.48 -20.84
C GLY A 296 9.58 10.36 -21.66
N LEU A 297 10.08 10.70 -22.85
CA LEU A 297 10.68 9.74 -23.79
C LEU A 297 12.08 9.23 -23.36
N GLY A 298 12.65 9.78 -22.29
CA GLY A 298 13.98 9.40 -21.75
C GLY A 298 13.94 8.21 -20.79
N GLY A 299 12.75 7.74 -20.39
CA GLY A 299 12.61 6.54 -19.57
C GLY A 299 12.90 5.27 -20.38
N ALA A 300 13.48 4.24 -19.73
CA ALA A 300 13.60 2.93 -20.34
C ALA A 300 12.24 2.45 -20.86
N ALA A 301 12.21 1.82 -22.03
CA ALA A 301 10.98 1.27 -22.57
C ALA A 301 10.33 0.34 -21.52
N ALA A 302 9.04 0.53 -21.26
CA ALA A 302 8.33 -0.37 -20.35
C ALA A 302 8.50 -1.82 -20.80
N PRO A 303 8.71 -2.77 -19.87
CA PRO A 303 8.83 -4.18 -20.21
C PRO A 303 7.61 -4.63 -21.02
N ALA A 304 7.79 -5.59 -21.93
CA ALA A 304 6.63 -6.24 -22.53
C ALA A 304 5.82 -6.93 -21.44
N TYR A 305 4.49 -6.85 -21.53
CA TYR A 305 3.64 -7.52 -20.53
C TYR A 305 3.87 -9.04 -20.56
N ALA A 306 4.35 -9.57 -19.47
CA ALA A 306 4.59 -10.99 -19.23
C ALA A 306 3.82 -11.51 -17.99
N GLY A 307 2.84 -10.76 -17.50
CA GLY A 307 2.03 -11.13 -16.35
C GLY A 307 0.87 -12.08 -16.69
N GLU A 308 0.11 -12.43 -15.65
CA GLU A 308 -1.06 -13.30 -15.75
C GLU A 308 -2.12 -12.75 -16.72
N SER A 309 -2.76 -13.64 -17.47
CA SER A 309 -3.86 -13.26 -18.38
C SER A 309 -5.15 -12.94 -17.62
N SER A 310 -5.36 -13.56 -16.44
CA SER A 310 -6.51 -13.35 -15.57
C SER A 310 -6.22 -13.88 -14.16
N PHE A 311 -7.02 -13.44 -13.19
CA PHE A 311 -7.03 -13.95 -11.82
C PHE A 311 -8.40 -14.49 -11.44
N SER A 312 -8.44 -15.47 -10.54
CA SER A 312 -9.69 -15.96 -9.98
C SER A 312 -10.35 -14.90 -9.10
N ASN A 313 -11.60 -14.61 -9.37
CA ASN A 313 -12.40 -13.75 -8.49
C ASN A 313 -12.86 -14.53 -7.26
N THR A 314 -12.60 -14.00 -6.06
CA THR A 314 -12.92 -14.64 -4.78
C THR A 314 -14.23 -14.12 -4.15
N ASN A 315 -15.07 -13.42 -4.92
CA ASN A 315 -16.32 -12.85 -4.45
C ASN A 315 -17.41 -13.95 -4.32
N ILE A 316 -17.36 -14.66 -3.20
CA ILE A 316 -18.34 -15.65 -2.79
C ILE A 316 -18.74 -15.34 -1.36
N TRP A 317 -20.03 -15.21 -1.07
CA TRP A 317 -20.52 -14.96 0.28
C TRP A 317 -20.32 -16.17 1.19
N ARG A 318 -19.81 -15.97 2.39
CA ARG A 318 -19.42 -17.04 3.32
C ARG A 318 -19.69 -16.73 4.80
N LEU A 319 -20.09 -15.48 5.13
CA LEU A 319 -20.40 -15.13 6.51
C LEU A 319 -21.70 -15.81 6.94
N GLU A 320 -21.69 -16.40 8.12
CA GLU A 320 -22.85 -17.04 8.73
C GLU A 320 -23.65 -16.05 9.61
N GLU A 321 -22.97 -15.05 10.22
CA GLU A 321 -23.59 -14.10 11.15
C GLU A 321 -24.47 -13.05 10.49
N TYR A 322 -24.19 -12.76 9.22
CA TYR A 322 -24.92 -11.75 8.44
C TYR A 322 -25.19 -12.29 7.04
N SER A 323 -26.29 -11.90 6.44
CA SER A 323 -26.57 -12.18 5.03
C SER A 323 -25.92 -11.12 4.11
N SER A 324 -25.75 -11.44 2.83
CA SER A 324 -25.33 -10.47 1.84
C SER A 324 -26.29 -9.29 1.69
N LYS A 325 -27.59 -9.51 1.97
CA LYS A 325 -28.61 -8.45 1.97
C LYS A 325 -28.42 -7.48 3.13
N ASP A 326 -28.06 -7.98 4.32
CA ASP A 326 -27.74 -7.14 5.47
C ASP A 326 -26.54 -6.26 5.18
N ALA A 327 -25.48 -6.84 4.54
CA ALA A 327 -24.31 -6.08 4.13
C ALA A 327 -24.61 -4.99 3.09
N ALA A 328 -25.48 -5.29 2.12
CA ALA A 328 -25.92 -4.30 1.14
C ALA A 328 -26.71 -3.16 1.83
N GLY A 329 -27.66 -3.49 2.69
CA GLY A 329 -28.44 -2.50 3.43
C GLY A 329 -27.58 -1.63 4.37
N ALA A 330 -26.59 -2.21 5.05
CA ALA A 330 -25.63 -1.47 5.87
C ALA A 330 -24.83 -0.47 5.01
N TYR A 331 -24.32 -0.91 3.87
CA TYR A 331 -23.56 -0.07 2.96
C TYR A 331 -24.40 1.10 2.42
N GLU A 332 -25.62 0.83 1.95
CA GLU A 332 -26.55 1.85 1.43
C GLU A 332 -26.88 2.92 2.46
N ARG A 333 -27.10 2.56 3.73
CA ARG A 333 -27.38 3.55 4.80
C ARG A 333 -26.29 4.58 4.95
N PHE A 334 -25.02 4.19 4.86
CA PHE A 334 -23.88 5.12 4.96
C PHE A 334 -23.60 5.89 3.66
N GLN A 335 -24.11 5.44 2.51
CA GLN A 335 -24.00 6.21 1.27
C GLN A 335 -24.87 7.45 1.23
N ILE A 336 -26.00 7.44 1.94
CA ILE A 336 -27.01 8.52 1.93
C ILE A 336 -26.62 9.66 2.88
N ILE A 337 -25.78 9.39 3.87
CA ILE A 337 -25.27 10.35 4.85
C ILE A 337 -24.00 11.04 4.29
#